data_f4f4fe5456a9849314192506dda01d2f
#
_entry.id   f4f4fe5456a9849314192506dda01d2f
#
_cell.length_a   1.000
_cell.length_b   1.000
_cell.length_c   1.000
_cell.angle_alpha   90.00
_cell.angle_beta   90.00
_cell.angle_gamma   90.00
#
_symmetry.space_group_name_H-M   'P 1'
#
loop_
_entity.id
_entity.type
_entity.pdbx_description
1 polymer ?
#
loop_
_entity_poly.entity_id
_entity_poly.type
_entity_poly.pdbx_seq_one_letter_code
_entity_poly.pdbx_strand_id
1 'polypeptide(L)'
;MKITVYCGATPGNDPSFMKEAHALGAWMAREGHVLVWDTGLMGAVSDGVLDAGGNAIGVIPHFLQETEAPCPLNYNGRLVKEIVDDMPTRRNRMLELGEAFIALPGGMGTLDEISEAIALAKFDMLKRPLIVMNVHGCYDALLQAFADMVVQGFMTSEVLERVSVATSAAEVAALLS
;
A
#
# COMPACT_ATOMS: atom_id res chain seq x y z
N MET A 1 6.45 12.92 2.45
CA MET A 1 5.93 12.41 1.16
C MET A 1 4.55 11.79 1.34
N LYS A 2 3.79 11.61 0.26
CA LYS A 2 2.56 10.82 0.24
C LYS A 2 2.91 9.37 -0.10
N ILE A 3 2.52 8.44 0.74
CA ILE A 3 2.81 7.01 0.55
C ILE A 3 1.49 6.28 0.32
N THR A 4 1.35 5.67 -0.86
CA THR A 4 0.22 4.81 -1.17
C THR A 4 0.46 3.42 -0.61
N VAL A 5 -0.48 2.94 0.19
CA VAL A 5 -0.43 1.61 0.80
C VAL A 5 -1.57 0.77 0.25
N TYR A 6 -1.21 -0.34 -0.38
CA TYR A 6 -2.12 -1.38 -0.84
C TYR A 6 -2.12 -2.52 0.16
N CYS A 7 -3.26 -3.03 0.55
CA CYS A 7 -3.34 -4.18 1.45
C CYS A 7 -4.67 -4.93 1.38
N GLY A 8 -4.75 -6.07 2.04
CA GLY A 8 -5.97 -6.88 2.07
C GLY A 8 -7.13 -6.19 2.78
N ALA A 9 -8.36 -6.46 2.32
CA ALA A 9 -9.59 -6.01 2.97
C ALA A 9 -9.87 -6.73 4.30
N THR A 10 -9.17 -7.85 4.58
CA THR A 10 -9.32 -8.64 5.79
C THR A 10 -8.00 -8.76 6.55
N PRO A 11 -8.02 -8.96 7.89
CA PRO A 11 -6.81 -8.99 8.72
C PRO A 11 -5.87 -10.17 8.44
N GLY A 12 -6.32 -11.19 7.69
CA GLY A 12 -5.60 -12.44 7.56
C GLY A 12 -5.67 -13.27 8.85
N ASN A 13 -4.93 -14.38 8.89
CA ASN A 13 -4.96 -15.32 10.00
C ASN A 13 -3.82 -15.12 11.01
N ASP A 14 -2.85 -14.26 10.69
CA ASP A 14 -1.70 -14.00 11.56
C ASP A 14 -1.79 -12.57 12.13
N PRO A 15 -1.86 -12.42 13.47
CA PRO A 15 -1.92 -11.11 14.13
C PRO A 15 -0.74 -10.19 13.82
N SER A 16 0.39 -10.74 13.37
CA SER A 16 1.56 -9.95 12.99
C SER A 16 1.29 -9.04 11.81
N PHE A 17 0.40 -9.41 10.88
CA PHE A 17 0.02 -8.57 9.75
C PHE A 17 -0.57 -7.24 10.21
N MET A 18 -1.51 -7.30 11.16
CA MET A 18 -2.11 -6.10 11.77
C MET A 18 -1.09 -5.28 12.52
N LYS A 19 -0.20 -5.94 13.27
CA LYS A 19 0.85 -5.29 14.05
C LYS A 19 1.82 -4.51 13.17
N GLU A 20 2.31 -5.14 12.09
CA GLU A 20 3.22 -4.50 11.14
C GLU A 20 2.54 -3.37 10.37
N ALA A 21 1.27 -3.54 9.98
CA ALA A 21 0.47 -2.51 9.35
C ALA A 21 0.32 -1.26 10.25
N HIS A 22 -0.05 -1.45 11.52
CA HIS A 22 -0.14 -0.37 12.50
C HIS A 22 1.22 0.30 12.76
N ALA A 23 2.30 -0.49 12.88
CA ALA A 23 3.64 0.03 13.08
C ALA A 23 4.11 0.88 11.91
N LEU A 24 3.80 0.46 10.66
CA LEU A 24 4.05 1.23 9.45
C LEU A 24 3.32 2.59 9.50
N GLY A 25 2.04 2.58 9.83
CA GLY A 25 1.25 3.82 9.96
C GLY A 25 1.82 4.77 11.02
N ALA A 26 2.17 4.25 12.18
CA ALA A 26 2.76 5.05 13.26
C ALA A 26 4.14 5.62 12.87
N TRP A 27 4.95 4.89 12.10
CA TRP A 27 6.20 5.41 11.55
C TRP A 27 5.92 6.53 10.54
N MET A 28 5.01 6.33 9.59
CA MET A 28 4.64 7.34 8.60
C MET A 28 4.26 8.67 9.26
N ALA A 29 3.46 8.62 10.32
CA ALA A 29 3.04 9.80 11.06
C ALA A 29 4.23 10.52 11.73
N ARG A 30 5.13 9.78 12.39
CA ARG A 30 6.32 10.35 13.05
C ARG A 30 7.27 11.05 12.08
N GLU A 31 7.39 10.54 10.85
CA GLU A 31 8.24 11.13 9.80
C GLU A 31 7.51 12.19 8.97
N GLY A 32 6.26 12.53 9.33
CA GLY A 32 5.47 13.55 8.63
C GLY A 32 5.01 13.12 7.23
N HIS A 33 4.94 11.82 6.98
CA HIS A 33 4.36 11.27 5.75
C HIS A 33 2.84 11.29 5.80
N VAL A 34 2.20 11.32 4.63
CA VAL A 34 0.76 11.25 4.47
C VAL A 34 0.39 9.90 3.89
N LEU A 35 -0.48 9.17 4.55
CA LEU A 35 -1.04 7.92 4.04
C LEU A 35 -2.01 8.21 2.91
N VAL A 36 -1.85 7.53 1.77
CA VAL A 36 -2.88 7.40 0.74
C VAL A 36 -3.36 5.95 0.75
N TRP A 37 -4.65 5.75 0.92
CA TRP A 37 -5.21 4.42 1.13
C TRP A 37 -6.65 4.31 0.59
N ASP A 38 -7.10 3.07 0.43
CA ASP A 38 -8.52 2.76 0.29
C ASP A 38 -9.04 2.17 1.61
N THR A 39 -9.80 1.12 1.62
CA THR A 39 -10.49 0.60 2.81
C THR A 39 -10.04 -0.83 3.18
N GLY A 40 -10.44 -1.36 4.33
CA GLY A 40 -10.16 -2.74 4.72
C GLY A 40 -9.18 -2.90 5.89
N LEU A 41 -8.29 -3.90 5.85
CA LEU A 41 -7.15 -4.14 6.78
C LEU A 41 -6.30 -2.88 6.94
N MET A 42 -6.46 -2.04 6.03
CA MET A 42 -6.06 -0.67 6.00
C MET A 42 -6.50 0.10 7.25
N GLY A 43 -7.52 -0.35 7.97
CA GLY A 43 -7.84 0.15 9.31
C GLY A 43 -6.61 0.18 10.20
N ALA A 44 -5.82 -0.89 10.25
CA ALA A 44 -4.63 -0.91 11.09
C ALA A 44 -3.57 0.12 10.68
N VAL A 45 -3.35 0.32 9.36
CA VAL A 45 -2.42 1.37 8.90
C VAL A 45 -2.96 2.75 9.22
N SER A 46 -4.24 3.02 8.89
CA SER A 46 -4.85 4.31 9.16
C SER A 46 -4.94 4.61 10.66
N ASP A 47 -5.26 3.60 11.48
CA ASP A 47 -5.26 3.73 12.93
C ASP A 47 -3.85 4.08 13.44
N GLY A 48 -2.82 3.38 12.95
CA GLY A 48 -1.44 3.70 13.28
C GLY A 48 -1.03 5.14 12.92
N VAL A 49 -1.47 5.63 11.75
CA VAL A 49 -1.23 7.02 11.33
C VAL A 49 -1.97 8.01 12.21
N LEU A 50 -3.27 7.79 12.41
CA LEU A 50 -4.15 8.75 13.08
C LEU A 50 -3.91 8.80 14.60
N ASP A 51 -3.65 7.65 15.22
CA ASP A 51 -3.28 7.55 16.65
C ASP A 51 -1.96 8.26 16.95
N ALA A 52 -1.01 8.18 16.01
CA ALA A 52 0.25 8.90 16.11
C ALA A 52 0.17 10.38 15.67
N GLY A 53 -1.01 10.88 15.34
CA GLY A 53 -1.25 12.29 15.00
C GLY A 53 -0.93 12.67 13.56
N GLY A 54 -0.75 11.70 12.66
CA GLY A 54 -0.47 11.91 11.24
C GLY A 54 -1.71 12.23 10.40
N ASN A 55 -1.52 12.33 9.07
CA ASN A 55 -2.55 12.66 8.11
C ASN A 55 -2.77 11.52 7.12
N ALA A 56 -4.01 11.36 6.65
CA ALA A 56 -4.39 10.35 5.68
C ALA A 56 -5.36 10.88 4.62
N ILE A 57 -5.28 10.35 3.41
CA ILE A 57 -6.17 10.60 2.29
C ILE A 57 -6.78 9.25 1.90
N GLY A 58 -8.08 9.08 2.14
CA GLY A 58 -8.84 7.90 1.70
C GLY A 58 -9.43 8.15 0.32
N VAL A 59 -9.14 7.28 -0.66
CA VAL A 59 -9.74 7.32 -2.00
C VAL A 59 -10.80 6.24 -2.08
N ILE A 60 -12.08 6.63 -2.05
CA ILE A 60 -13.20 5.73 -1.81
C ILE A 60 -14.18 5.78 -2.99
N PRO A 61 -14.44 4.66 -3.68
CA PRO A 61 -15.49 4.59 -4.68
C PRO A 61 -16.86 4.83 -4.05
N HIS A 62 -17.72 5.54 -4.76
CA HIS A 62 -19.05 5.92 -4.28
C HIS A 62 -19.87 4.73 -3.75
N PHE A 63 -19.82 3.58 -4.45
CA PHE A 63 -20.58 2.38 -4.06
C PHE A 63 -20.06 1.68 -2.78
N LEU A 64 -18.84 1.97 -2.35
CA LEU A 64 -18.27 1.43 -1.11
C LEU A 64 -18.54 2.32 0.12
N GLN A 65 -19.01 3.55 -0.07
CA GLN A 65 -19.28 4.46 1.04
C GLN A 65 -20.29 3.91 2.05
N GLU A 66 -21.29 3.14 1.57
CA GLU A 66 -22.37 2.60 2.41
C GLU A 66 -22.03 1.26 3.05
N THR A 67 -21.10 0.51 2.45
CA THR A 67 -20.76 -0.86 2.89
C THR A 67 -19.59 -0.93 3.83
N GLU A 68 -18.75 0.09 3.82
CA GLU A 68 -17.60 0.15 4.68
C GLU A 68 -17.95 0.87 5.97
N ALA A 69 -17.62 0.22 7.10
CA ALA A 69 -17.82 0.78 8.40
C ALA A 69 -17.43 2.26 8.39
N PRO A 70 -18.31 3.17 8.83
CA PRO A 70 -17.97 4.56 8.86
C PRO A 70 -16.66 4.67 9.63
N CYS A 71 -15.60 5.09 8.93
CA CYS A 71 -14.37 5.42 9.62
C CYS A 71 -14.77 6.40 10.73
N PRO A 72 -14.69 6.00 12.00
CA PRO A 72 -15.26 6.79 13.05
C PRO A 72 -14.50 8.09 13.10
N LEU A 73 -15.23 9.16 12.85
CA LEU A 73 -14.83 10.51 13.21
C LEU A 73 -13.77 11.19 12.32
N ASN A 74 -14.16 12.33 11.98
CA ASN A 74 -13.42 13.51 11.60
C ASN A 74 -12.22 13.72 12.56
N TYR A 75 -11.15 12.95 12.43
CA TYR A 75 -9.92 13.05 13.26
C TYR A 75 -9.33 14.47 13.23
N ASN A 76 -10.15 15.46 13.61
CA ASN A 76 -9.79 16.88 13.63
C ASN A 76 -9.26 17.40 12.28
N GLY A 77 -9.80 16.91 11.17
CA GLY A 77 -9.39 17.31 9.81
C GLY A 77 -8.17 16.58 9.27
N ARG A 78 -7.63 15.61 10.00
CA ARG A 78 -6.44 14.84 9.56
C ARG A 78 -6.77 13.74 8.54
N LEU A 79 -8.01 13.37 8.41
CA LEU A 79 -8.48 12.42 7.41
C LEU A 79 -9.28 13.16 6.34
N VAL A 80 -8.78 13.14 5.11
CA VAL A 80 -9.48 13.65 3.92
C VAL A 80 -10.03 12.45 3.15
N LYS A 81 -11.32 12.49 2.78
CA LYS A 81 -11.92 11.46 1.92
C LYS A 81 -12.16 12.05 0.53
N GLU A 82 -11.54 11.45 -0.47
CA GLU A 82 -11.79 11.72 -1.88
C GLU A 82 -12.75 10.65 -2.42
N ILE A 83 -13.96 11.06 -2.82
CA ILE A 83 -14.96 10.16 -3.37
C ILE A 83 -14.78 10.11 -4.89
N VAL A 84 -14.71 8.91 -5.44
CA VAL A 84 -14.52 8.66 -6.87
C VAL A 84 -15.65 7.78 -7.42
N ASP A 85 -15.81 7.77 -8.74
CA ASP A 85 -16.97 7.12 -9.37
C ASP A 85 -16.86 5.60 -9.39
N ASP A 86 -15.65 5.07 -9.66
CA ASP A 86 -15.42 3.65 -9.87
C ASP A 86 -14.03 3.18 -9.43
N MET A 87 -13.78 1.86 -9.53
CA MET A 87 -12.50 1.25 -9.16
C MET A 87 -11.33 1.67 -10.07
N PRO A 88 -11.46 1.79 -11.39
CA PRO A 88 -10.41 2.33 -12.24
C PRO A 88 -9.98 3.75 -11.83
N THR A 89 -10.95 4.63 -11.59
CA THR A 89 -10.68 6.00 -11.13
C THR A 89 -9.97 6.00 -9.77
N ARG A 90 -10.37 5.13 -8.84
CA ARG A 90 -9.69 4.95 -7.54
C ARG A 90 -8.21 4.59 -7.72
N ARG A 91 -7.91 3.53 -8.50
CA ARG A 91 -6.54 3.08 -8.73
C ARG A 91 -5.68 4.17 -9.36
N ASN A 92 -6.18 4.83 -10.40
CA ASN A 92 -5.49 5.94 -11.05
C ASN A 92 -5.20 7.06 -10.04
N ARG A 93 -6.18 7.42 -9.22
CA ARG A 93 -6.01 8.49 -8.23
C ARG A 93 -4.98 8.15 -7.16
N MET A 94 -4.96 6.91 -6.69
CA MET A 94 -3.95 6.42 -5.74
C MET A 94 -2.53 6.42 -6.35
N LEU A 95 -2.39 6.06 -7.63
CA LEU A 95 -1.14 6.15 -8.38
C LEU A 95 -0.68 7.60 -8.56
N GLU A 96 -1.58 8.52 -8.86
CA GLU A 96 -1.25 9.96 -9.01
C GLU A 96 -0.75 10.56 -7.70
N LEU A 97 -1.42 10.29 -6.59
CA LEU A 97 -1.12 10.85 -5.29
C LEU A 97 0.18 10.30 -4.68
N GLY A 98 0.46 9.00 -4.86
CA GLY A 98 1.56 8.32 -4.21
C GLY A 98 2.92 8.80 -4.71
N GLU A 99 3.85 9.08 -3.82
CA GLU A 99 5.26 9.36 -4.07
C GLU A 99 6.14 8.14 -3.75
N ALA A 100 5.58 7.16 -3.04
CA ALA A 100 6.08 5.80 -2.84
C ALA A 100 4.89 4.85 -2.72
N PHE A 101 5.11 3.57 -3.00
CA PHE A 101 4.07 2.53 -3.02
C PHE A 101 4.50 1.34 -2.18
N ILE A 102 3.64 0.89 -1.28
CA ILE A 102 3.89 -0.22 -0.38
C ILE A 102 2.74 -1.22 -0.50
N ALA A 103 3.06 -2.47 -0.82
CA ALA A 103 2.10 -3.57 -0.73
C ALA A 103 2.31 -4.32 0.59
N LEU A 104 1.35 -4.19 1.51
CA LEU A 104 1.22 -5.02 2.70
C LEU A 104 0.60 -6.38 2.34
N PRO A 105 0.63 -7.37 3.26
CA PRO A 105 -0.08 -8.63 3.04
C PRO A 105 -1.52 -8.41 2.61
N GLY A 106 -1.92 -9.10 1.52
CA GLY A 106 -3.25 -8.95 0.95
C GLY A 106 -3.57 -10.00 -0.10
N GLY A 107 -4.76 -9.89 -0.67
CA GLY A 107 -5.28 -10.81 -1.67
C GLY A 107 -5.17 -10.27 -3.10
N MET A 108 -6.12 -10.70 -3.95
CA MET A 108 -6.12 -10.39 -5.39
C MET A 108 -6.18 -8.88 -5.69
N GLY A 109 -6.90 -8.08 -4.88
CA GLY A 109 -6.93 -6.62 -5.05
C GLY A 109 -5.57 -5.98 -4.87
N THR A 110 -4.84 -6.38 -3.81
CA THR A 110 -3.48 -5.91 -3.54
C THR A 110 -2.51 -6.32 -4.65
N LEU A 111 -2.67 -7.54 -5.19
CA LEU A 111 -1.86 -8.01 -6.33
C LEU A 111 -2.15 -7.21 -7.61
N ASP A 112 -3.40 -6.91 -7.89
CA ASP A 112 -3.81 -6.08 -9.03
C ASP A 112 -3.14 -4.71 -8.96
N GLU A 113 -3.24 -4.05 -7.83
CA GLU A 113 -2.70 -2.71 -7.59
C GLU A 113 -1.16 -2.65 -7.67
N ILE A 114 -0.46 -3.55 -7.00
CA ILE A 114 1.02 -3.55 -7.04
C ILE A 114 1.54 -4.00 -8.40
N SER A 115 0.87 -4.94 -9.08
CA SER A 115 1.25 -5.37 -10.41
C SER A 115 1.09 -4.26 -11.44
N GLU A 116 0.04 -3.44 -11.33
CA GLU A 116 -0.14 -2.24 -12.16
C GLU A 116 1.02 -1.25 -11.94
N ALA A 117 1.38 -0.97 -10.69
CA ALA A 117 2.50 -0.09 -10.37
C ALA A 117 3.84 -0.62 -10.94
N ILE A 118 4.10 -1.92 -10.84
CA ILE A 118 5.30 -2.57 -11.41
C ILE A 118 5.26 -2.49 -12.96
N ALA A 119 4.10 -2.72 -13.58
CA ALA A 119 3.96 -2.62 -15.02
C ALA A 119 4.21 -1.20 -15.54
N LEU A 120 3.76 -0.17 -14.84
CA LEU A 120 4.04 1.23 -15.17
C LEU A 120 5.53 1.57 -15.01
N ALA A 121 6.20 0.99 -14.01
CA ALA A 121 7.63 1.16 -13.81
C ALA A 121 8.44 0.62 -15.00
N LYS A 122 8.00 -0.47 -15.66
CA LYS A 122 8.62 -1.03 -16.88
C LYS A 122 8.74 0.01 -18.00
N PHE A 123 7.77 0.91 -18.13
CA PHE A 123 7.72 1.93 -19.17
C PHE A 123 8.31 3.28 -18.74
N ASP A 124 9.02 3.33 -17.60
CA ASP A 124 9.48 4.56 -16.96
C ASP A 124 8.38 5.59 -16.63
N MET A 125 7.12 5.13 -16.64
CA MET A 125 5.97 5.95 -16.27
C MET A 125 5.85 6.12 -14.75
N LEU A 126 6.49 5.22 -13.97
CA LEU A 126 6.55 5.27 -12.51
C LEU A 126 8.01 5.12 -12.05
N LYS A 127 8.62 6.23 -11.59
CA LYS A 127 10.01 6.25 -11.08
C LYS A 127 10.07 6.42 -9.56
N ARG A 128 9.09 5.88 -8.86
CA ARG A 128 8.89 6.03 -7.42
C ARG A 128 9.21 4.71 -6.73
N PRO A 129 9.63 4.72 -5.46
CA PRO A 129 9.88 3.49 -4.71
C PRO A 129 8.68 2.54 -4.72
N LEU A 130 8.93 1.26 -5.00
CA LEU A 130 7.96 0.17 -4.94
C LEU A 130 8.45 -0.84 -3.89
N ILE A 131 7.67 -1.10 -2.86
CA ILE A 131 8.06 -1.95 -1.74
C ILE A 131 7.00 -3.01 -1.52
N VAL A 132 7.42 -4.28 -1.46
CA VAL A 132 6.58 -5.40 -1.06
C VAL A 132 6.94 -5.80 0.37
N MET A 133 6.00 -5.68 1.30
CA MET A 133 6.18 -6.14 2.67
C MET A 133 5.88 -7.64 2.78
N ASN A 134 6.91 -8.43 2.73
CA ASN A 134 6.87 -9.89 2.82
C ASN A 134 6.88 -10.39 4.27
N VAL A 135 5.88 -9.96 5.03
CA VAL A 135 5.75 -10.35 6.44
C VAL A 135 5.56 -11.87 6.54
N HIS A 136 6.43 -12.55 7.28
CA HIS A 136 6.42 -14.02 7.46
C HIS A 136 6.42 -14.81 6.13
N GLY A 137 6.99 -14.26 5.06
CA GLY A 137 7.07 -14.96 3.78
C GLY A 137 5.74 -15.05 3.01
N CYS A 138 4.75 -14.22 3.36
CA CYS A 138 3.42 -14.28 2.71
C CYS A 138 3.46 -14.04 1.20
N TYR A 139 4.51 -13.39 0.70
CA TYR A 139 4.74 -13.12 -0.72
C TYR A 139 5.88 -13.93 -1.33
N ASP A 140 6.44 -14.93 -0.65
CA ASP A 140 7.54 -15.74 -1.19
C ASP A 140 7.20 -16.33 -2.56
N ALA A 141 6.00 -16.91 -2.72
CA ALA A 141 5.56 -17.49 -3.99
C ALA A 141 5.38 -16.43 -5.09
N LEU A 142 4.92 -15.22 -4.75
CA LEU A 142 4.79 -14.10 -5.70
C LEU A 142 6.15 -13.60 -6.16
N LEU A 143 7.07 -13.42 -5.23
CA LEU A 143 8.44 -12.97 -5.52
C LEU A 143 9.18 -14.00 -6.37
N GLN A 144 8.98 -15.31 -6.10
CA GLN A 144 9.49 -16.37 -6.95
C GLN A 144 8.88 -16.32 -8.35
N ALA A 145 7.57 -16.07 -8.48
CA ALA A 145 6.92 -15.94 -9.79
C ALA A 145 7.53 -14.76 -10.59
N PHE A 146 7.84 -13.62 -9.95
CA PHE A 146 8.52 -12.51 -10.63
C PHE A 146 9.94 -12.92 -11.08
N ALA A 147 10.70 -13.63 -10.26
CA ALA A 147 12.00 -14.15 -10.65
C ALA A 147 11.92 -15.13 -11.82
N ASP A 148 10.93 -16.00 -11.83
CA ASP A 148 10.69 -16.95 -12.93
C ASP A 148 10.33 -16.21 -14.23
N MET A 149 9.55 -15.13 -14.16
CA MET A 149 9.26 -14.27 -15.33
C MET A 149 10.54 -13.68 -15.94
N VAL A 150 11.52 -13.32 -15.11
CA VAL A 150 12.82 -12.85 -15.61
C VAL A 150 13.57 -13.98 -16.30
N VAL A 151 13.65 -15.16 -15.69
CA VAL A 151 14.31 -16.34 -16.27
C VAL A 151 13.67 -16.74 -17.60
N GLN A 152 12.37 -16.64 -17.70
CA GLN A 152 11.60 -16.99 -18.91
C GLN A 152 11.59 -15.88 -19.98
N GLY A 153 12.14 -14.69 -19.67
CA GLY A 153 12.22 -13.56 -20.60
C GLY A 153 10.92 -12.72 -20.74
N PHE A 154 9.95 -12.90 -19.87
CA PHE A 154 8.72 -12.09 -19.85
C PHE A 154 8.88 -10.76 -19.08
N MET A 155 9.87 -10.68 -18.20
CA MET A 155 10.23 -9.47 -17.46
C MET A 155 11.76 -9.28 -17.52
N THR A 156 12.22 -8.03 -17.48
CA THR A 156 13.67 -7.76 -17.40
C THR A 156 14.12 -7.66 -15.94
N SER A 157 15.41 -7.92 -15.67
CA SER A 157 15.99 -7.80 -14.31
C SER A 157 15.87 -6.38 -13.76
N GLU A 158 16.00 -5.36 -14.64
CA GLU A 158 15.92 -3.95 -14.23
C GLU A 158 14.53 -3.59 -13.68
N VAL A 159 13.48 -4.23 -14.17
CA VAL A 159 12.10 -4.03 -13.64
C VAL A 159 11.98 -4.69 -12.27
N LEU A 160 12.52 -5.90 -12.10
CA LEU A 160 12.49 -6.59 -10.82
C LEU A 160 13.31 -5.85 -9.75
N GLU A 161 14.46 -5.30 -10.11
CA GLU A 161 15.34 -4.54 -9.21
C GLU A 161 14.69 -3.24 -8.69
N ARG A 162 13.63 -2.75 -9.33
CA ARG A 162 12.83 -1.61 -8.84
C ARG A 162 11.90 -1.98 -7.69
N VAL A 163 11.69 -3.26 -7.46
CA VAL A 163 10.83 -3.76 -6.39
C VAL A 163 11.70 -4.11 -5.18
N SER A 164 11.65 -3.29 -4.16
CA SER A 164 12.29 -3.58 -2.89
C SER A 164 11.42 -4.53 -2.05
N VAL A 165 12.06 -5.37 -1.26
CA VAL A 165 11.36 -6.28 -0.34
C VAL A 165 11.73 -5.89 1.09
N ALA A 166 10.73 -5.82 1.96
CA ALA A 166 10.88 -5.58 3.39
C ALA A 166 10.07 -6.63 4.16
N THR A 167 10.52 -7.03 5.33
CA THR A 167 9.82 -7.99 6.19
C THR A 167 9.13 -7.33 7.39
N SER A 168 9.40 -6.04 7.61
CA SER A 168 8.86 -5.26 8.73
C SER A 168 8.72 -3.78 8.38
N ALA A 169 7.94 -3.06 9.19
CA ALA A 169 7.83 -1.60 9.10
C ALA A 169 9.17 -0.88 9.29
N ALA A 170 10.07 -1.44 10.11
CA ALA A 170 11.40 -0.88 10.33
C ALA A 170 12.28 -0.95 9.07
N GLU A 171 12.19 -2.05 8.31
CA GLU A 171 12.92 -2.18 7.05
C GLU A 171 12.35 -1.24 5.97
N VAL A 172 11.03 -1.05 5.92
CA VAL A 172 10.42 -0.04 5.03
C VAL A 172 10.96 1.35 5.36
N ALA A 173 11.04 1.69 6.66
CA ALA A 173 11.61 2.96 7.11
C ALA A 173 13.05 3.15 6.60
N ALA A 174 13.88 2.12 6.68
CA ALA A 174 15.25 2.17 6.20
C ALA A 174 15.37 2.32 4.67
N LEU A 175 14.42 1.77 3.90
CA LEU A 175 14.39 1.88 2.44
C LEU A 175 13.94 3.26 1.94
N LEU A 176 13.19 4.01 2.75
CA LEU A 176 12.62 5.32 2.40
C LEU A 176 13.32 6.51 3.09
N SER A 177 14.41 6.24 3.84
CA SER A 177 15.20 7.25 4.56
C SER A 177 16.15 8.05 3.67
#